data_25bae61ff6b2f4a1e0a03aa3c1e9cc8d
#
_entry.id   25bae61ff6b2f4a1e0a03aa3c1e9cc8d
#
_cell.length_a   1.000
_cell.length_b   1.000
_cell.length_c   1.000
_cell.angle_alpha   90.00
_cell.angle_beta   90.00
_cell.angle_gamma   90.00
#
_symmetry.space_group_name_H-M   'P 1'
#
loop_
_entity.id
_entity.type
_entity.pdbx_description
1 polymer ?
#
loop_
_entity_poly.entity_id
_entity_poly.type
_entity_poly.pdbx_seq_one_letter_code
_entity_poly.pdbx_strand_id
1 'polypeptide(L)'
;ATAAAVADQLIHHRIREGDEGQRMELRTRLGVSHPKLLAVTQQMEESLEEPVNCAQLAAGVGLSTRQLERLFRKYLGTAPTKYYLSLRLSRARFLLRQTSLPILSIALACGFVSASHFSKCYREHFNRTPSLERRTA
;
A
#
# COMPACT_ATOMS: atom_id res chain seq x y z
N ALA A 1 3.15 20.11 4.99
CA ALA A 1 1.72 19.91 4.75
C ALA A 1 1.35 20.21 3.29
N THR A 2 1.86 21.31 2.73
CA THR A 2 1.55 21.69 1.34
C THR A 2 2.12 20.69 0.33
N ALA A 3 3.35 20.23 0.56
CA ALA A 3 3.99 19.26 -0.32
C ALA A 3 3.26 17.91 -0.28
N ALA A 4 2.77 17.52 0.88
CA ALA A 4 2.01 16.28 1.01
C ALA A 4 0.65 16.37 0.30
N ALA A 5 -0.01 17.52 0.39
CA ALA A 5 -1.29 17.74 -0.31
C ALA A 5 -1.12 17.70 -1.83
N VAL A 6 -0.04 18.29 -2.35
CA VAL A 6 0.27 18.26 -3.78
C VAL A 6 0.56 16.80 -4.22
N ALA A 7 1.32 16.05 -3.42
CA ALA A 7 1.60 14.67 -3.72
C ALA A 7 0.32 13.82 -3.75
N ASP A 8 -0.59 14.05 -2.82
CA ASP A 8 -1.87 13.35 -2.79
C ASP A 8 -2.70 13.64 -4.04
N GLN A 9 -2.74 14.89 -4.49
CA GLN A 9 -3.44 15.25 -5.71
C GLN A 9 -2.84 14.56 -6.93
N LEU A 10 -1.52 14.48 -7.03
CA LEU A 10 -0.84 13.78 -8.11
C LEU A 10 -1.15 12.29 -8.07
N ILE A 11 -1.20 11.70 -6.89
CA ILE A 11 -1.54 10.29 -6.73
C ILE A 11 -2.94 10.01 -7.24
N HIS A 12 -3.93 10.81 -6.82
CA HIS A 12 -5.31 10.64 -7.27
C HIS A 12 -5.46 10.84 -8.77
N HIS A 13 -4.74 11.81 -9.33
CA HIS A 13 -4.84 12.11 -10.75
C HIS A 13 -4.22 11.01 -11.62
N ARG A 14 -3.04 10.50 -11.23
CA ARG A 14 -2.28 9.52 -12.02
C ARG A 14 -2.78 8.09 -11.89
N ILE A 15 -3.10 7.68 -10.68
CA ILE A 15 -3.53 6.31 -10.40
C ILE A 15 -4.89 6.02 -11.02
N ARG A 16 -5.67 7.06 -11.31
CA ARG A 16 -7.00 6.93 -11.90
C ARG A 16 -7.00 6.19 -13.23
N GLU A 17 -5.91 6.25 -13.99
CA GLU A 17 -5.81 5.59 -15.28
C GLU A 17 -5.45 4.10 -15.18
N GLY A 18 -4.99 3.64 -14.00
CA GLY A 18 -4.57 2.27 -13.79
C GLY A 18 -5.00 1.73 -12.45
N ASP A 19 -4.10 1.83 -11.46
CA ASP A 19 -4.29 1.24 -10.14
C ASP A 19 -5.51 1.81 -9.40
N GLU A 20 -5.80 3.10 -9.60
CA GLU A 20 -6.93 3.73 -8.91
C GLU A 20 -8.27 3.14 -9.37
N GLY A 21 -8.42 2.85 -10.65
CA GLY A 21 -9.63 2.22 -11.17
C GLY A 21 -9.84 0.85 -10.55
N GLN A 22 -8.78 0.05 -10.46
CA GLN A 22 -8.83 -1.27 -9.85
C GLN A 22 -9.14 -1.19 -8.36
N ARG A 23 -8.58 -0.22 -7.65
CA ARG A 23 -8.85 -0.03 -6.23
C ARG A 23 -10.28 0.40 -5.97
N MET A 24 -10.82 1.28 -6.78
CA MET A 24 -12.21 1.72 -6.65
C MET A 24 -13.17 0.57 -6.93
N GLU A 25 -12.90 -0.24 -7.93
CA GLU A 25 -13.70 -1.43 -8.21
C GLU A 25 -13.65 -2.41 -7.05
N LEU A 26 -12.47 -2.64 -6.48
CA LEU A 26 -12.29 -3.48 -5.32
C LEU A 26 -13.06 -2.94 -4.11
N ARG A 27 -12.98 -1.65 -3.84
CA ARG A 27 -13.71 -1.01 -2.75
C ARG A 27 -15.21 -1.18 -2.90
N THR A 28 -15.72 -1.00 -4.11
CA THR A 28 -17.14 -1.18 -4.38
C THR A 28 -17.56 -2.61 -4.09
N ARG A 29 -16.79 -3.57 -4.58
CA ARG A 29 -17.08 -4.99 -4.38
C ARG A 29 -17.01 -5.39 -2.91
N LEU A 30 -15.98 -4.95 -2.17
CA LEU A 30 -15.84 -5.24 -0.75
C LEU A 30 -16.90 -4.53 0.09
N GLY A 31 -17.23 -3.29 -0.27
CA GLY A 31 -18.27 -2.55 0.43
C GLY A 31 -19.62 -3.23 0.38
N VAL A 32 -19.93 -3.87 -0.75
CA VAL A 32 -21.16 -4.63 -0.91
C VAL A 32 -21.07 -5.98 -0.21
N SER A 33 -19.93 -6.69 -0.35
CA SER A 33 -19.77 -8.06 0.11
C SER A 33 -19.26 -8.16 1.54
N HIS A 34 -18.37 -7.26 1.96
CA HIS A 34 -17.74 -7.36 3.28
C HIS A 34 -17.24 -6.01 3.81
N PRO A 35 -18.10 -5.26 4.50
CA PRO A 35 -17.74 -3.91 5.02
C PRO A 35 -16.54 -3.90 5.97
N LYS A 36 -16.37 -4.93 6.81
CA LYS A 36 -15.23 -4.99 7.73
C LYS A 36 -13.90 -5.09 6.98
N LEU A 37 -13.88 -5.88 5.93
CA LEU A 37 -12.67 -6.03 5.11
C LEU A 37 -12.35 -4.72 4.39
N LEU A 38 -13.36 -4.03 3.88
CA LEU A 38 -13.18 -2.71 3.29
C LEU A 38 -12.57 -1.73 4.30
N ALA A 39 -13.08 -1.72 5.52
CA ALA A 39 -12.56 -0.84 6.57
C ALA A 39 -11.08 -1.11 6.86
N VAL A 40 -10.68 -2.38 6.89
CA VAL A 40 -9.28 -2.76 7.11
C VAL A 40 -8.40 -2.29 5.97
N THR A 41 -8.79 -2.50 4.72
CA THR A 41 -7.99 -2.07 3.58
C THR A 41 -7.86 -0.56 3.51
N GLN A 42 -8.92 0.17 3.86
CA GLN A 42 -8.87 1.63 3.94
C GLN A 42 -7.90 2.10 5.03
N GLN A 43 -7.92 1.47 6.18
CA GLN A 43 -6.98 1.80 7.26
C GLN A 43 -5.54 1.54 6.84
N MET A 44 -5.29 0.45 6.13
CA MET A 44 -3.97 0.15 5.58
C MET A 44 -3.50 1.26 4.64
N GLU A 45 -4.37 1.72 3.74
CA GLU A 45 -4.04 2.79 2.79
C GLU A 45 -3.75 4.12 3.48
N GLU A 46 -4.38 4.37 4.62
CA GLU A 46 -4.17 5.58 5.40
C GLU A 46 -2.94 5.50 6.30
N SER A 47 -2.39 4.32 6.53
CA SER A 47 -1.31 4.07 7.49
C SER A 47 -0.11 3.42 6.82
N LEU A 48 0.37 4.03 5.73
CA LEU A 48 1.53 3.49 5.00
C LEU A 48 2.85 3.86 5.64
N GLU A 49 2.98 5.08 6.18
CA GLU A 49 4.21 5.53 6.83
C GLU A 49 4.44 4.85 8.17
N GLU A 50 3.38 4.64 8.93
CA GLU A 50 3.43 3.94 10.22
C GLU A 50 2.49 2.75 10.18
N PRO A 51 2.96 1.61 9.62
CA PRO A 51 2.07 0.48 9.42
C PRO A 51 1.51 -0.08 10.74
N VAL A 52 0.22 -0.36 10.72
CA VAL A 52 -0.50 -0.97 11.84
C VAL A 52 -0.37 -2.47 11.72
N ASN A 53 -0.12 -3.16 12.83
CA ASN A 53 0.02 -4.61 12.78
C ASN A 53 -1.33 -5.31 12.59
N CYS A 54 -1.27 -6.58 12.18
CA CYS A 54 -2.46 -7.36 11.83
C CYS A 54 -3.42 -7.50 13.02
N ALA A 55 -2.90 -7.65 14.23
CA ALA A 55 -3.73 -7.78 15.43
C ALA A 55 -4.53 -6.51 15.69
N GLN A 56 -3.90 -5.34 15.51
CA GLN A 56 -4.58 -4.05 15.67
C GLN A 56 -5.63 -3.83 14.59
N LEU A 57 -5.33 -4.20 13.36
CA LEU A 57 -6.30 -4.09 12.26
C LEU A 57 -7.52 -4.95 12.52
N ALA A 58 -7.31 -6.19 12.93
CA ALA A 58 -8.41 -7.11 13.23
C ALA A 58 -9.25 -6.61 14.40
N ALA A 59 -8.60 -6.19 15.49
CA ALA A 59 -9.28 -5.68 16.67
C ALA A 59 -10.17 -4.47 16.35
N GLY A 60 -9.69 -3.60 15.46
CA GLY A 60 -10.44 -2.40 15.07
C GLY A 60 -11.79 -2.68 14.42
N VAL A 61 -11.98 -3.86 13.87
CA VAL A 61 -13.25 -4.28 13.24
C VAL A 61 -13.89 -5.45 13.95
N GLY A 62 -13.45 -5.76 15.18
CA GLY A 62 -14.04 -6.81 16.01
C GLY A 62 -13.76 -8.22 15.53
N LEU A 63 -12.63 -8.44 14.87
CA LEU A 63 -12.22 -9.75 14.39
C LEU A 63 -10.96 -10.24 15.11
N SER A 64 -10.77 -11.56 15.15
CA SER A 64 -9.48 -12.13 15.52
C SER A 64 -8.53 -12.05 14.32
N THR A 65 -7.23 -12.16 14.59
CA THR A 65 -6.22 -12.21 13.53
C THR A 65 -6.51 -13.35 12.54
N ARG A 66 -6.89 -14.50 13.06
CA ARG A 66 -7.20 -15.68 12.25
C ARG A 66 -8.41 -15.44 11.34
N GLN A 67 -9.45 -14.80 11.86
CA GLN A 67 -10.63 -14.44 11.06
C GLN A 67 -10.26 -13.47 9.95
N LEU A 68 -9.43 -12.46 10.27
CA LEU A 68 -8.99 -11.49 9.28
C LEU A 68 -8.17 -12.15 8.17
N GLU A 69 -7.23 -13.05 8.54
CA GLU A 69 -6.44 -13.79 7.56
C GLU A 69 -7.32 -14.62 6.62
N ARG A 70 -8.35 -15.27 7.18
CA ARG A 70 -9.28 -16.09 6.40
C ARG A 70 -10.03 -15.22 5.40
N LEU A 71 -10.48 -14.04 5.81
CA LEU A 71 -11.21 -13.12 4.93
C LEU A 71 -10.33 -12.60 3.82
N PHE A 72 -9.08 -12.24 4.13
CA PHE A 72 -8.14 -11.78 3.10
C PHE A 72 -7.89 -12.87 2.04
N ARG A 73 -7.67 -14.11 2.47
CA ARG A 73 -7.47 -15.20 1.51
C ARG A 73 -8.71 -15.46 0.68
N LYS A 74 -9.89 -15.41 1.28
CA LYS A 74 -11.15 -15.66 0.58
C LYS A 74 -11.48 -14.60 -0.46
N TYR A 75 -11.34 -13.33 -0.10
CA TYR A 75 -11.76 -12.22 -0.96
C TYR A 75 -10.64 -11.59 -1.77
N LEU A 76 -9.41 -11.62 -1.28
CA LEU A 76 -8.27 -10.96 -1.92
C LEU A 76 -7.17 -11.92 -2.36
N GLY A 77 -7.29 -13.21 -2.02
CA GLY A 77 -6.36 -14.24 -2.46
C GLY A 77 -4.96 -14.17 -1.85
N THR A 78 -4.78 -13.39 -0.78
CA THR A 78 -3.46 -13.22 -0.16
C THR A 78 -3.60 -12.94 1.33
N ALA A 79 -2.48 -13.03 2.06
CA ALA A 79 -2.46 -12.71 3.47
C ALA A 79 -2.49 -11.20 3.69
N PRO A 80 -3.00 -10.71 4.85
CA PRO A 80 -3.04 -9.27 5.15
C PRO A 80 -1.67 -8.60 5.07
N THR A 81 -0.63 -9.25 5.58
CA THR A 81 0.73 -8.68 5.57
C THR A 81 1.26 -8.50 4.15
N LYS A 82 1.00 -9.45 3.26
CA LYS A 82 1.40 -9.34 1.86
C LYS A 82 0.62 -8.26 1.13
N TYR A 83 -0.67 -8.17 1.37
CA TYR A 83 -1.49 -7.13 0.79
C TYR A 83 -1.00 -5.75 1.22
N TYR A 84 -0.75 -5.59 2.52
CA TYR A 84 -0.26 -4.33 3.08
C TYR A 84 1.10 -3.95 2.48
N LEU A 85 1.99 -4.92 2.37
CA LEU A 85 3.31 -4.69 1.75
C LEU A 85 3.16 -4.23 0.29
N SER A 86 2.24 -4.82 -0.46
CA SER A 86 2.01 -4.42 -1.86
C SER A 86 1.52 -2.97 -1.96
N LEU A 87 0.69 -2.52 -1.04
CA LEU A 87 0.24 -1.12 -0.99
C LEU A 87 1.41 -0.18 -0.74
N ARG A 88 2.27 -0.53 0.22
CA ARG A 88 3.45 0.28 0.55
C ARG A 88 4.41 0.37 -0.64
N LEU A 89 4.65 -0.75 -1.31
CA LEU A 89 5.55 -0.78 -2.46
C LEU A 89 4.95 -0.08 -3.68
N SER A 90 3.65 -0.16 -3.89
CA SER A 90 2.98 0.57 -4.98
C SER A 90 3.08 2.07 -4.78
N ARG A 91 2.93 2.55 -3.55
CA ARG A 91 3.14 3.96 -3.23
C ARG A 91 4.58 4.37 -3.48
N ALA A 92 5.53 3.53 -3.07
CA ALA A 92 6.94 3.80 -3.31
C ALA A 92 7.25 3.92 -4.80
N ARG A 93 6.68 3.03 -5.60
CA ARG A 93 6.85 3.07 -7.06
C ARG A 93 6.35 4.39 -7.63
N PHE A 94 5.19 4.84 -7.20
CA PHE A 94 4.65 6.12 -7.61
C PHE A 94 5.62 7.25 -7.26
N LEU A 95 6.12 7.29 -6.02
CA LEU A 95 7.04 8.34 -5.57
C LEU A 95 8.37 8.31 -6.31
N LEU A 96 8.89 7.11 -6.61
CA LEU A 96 10.12 6.97 -7.39
C LEU A 96 9.98 7.55 -8.79
N ARG A 97 8.83 7.37 -9.40
CA ARG A 97 8.57 7.79 -10.78
C ARG A 97 8.14 9.25 -10.89
N GLN A 98 7.47 9.79 -9.89
CA GLN A 98 6.85 11.11 -9.95
C GLN A 98 7.58 12.19 -9.16
N THR A 99 8.57 11.82 -8.33
CA THR A 99 9.31 12.78 -7.51
C THR A 99 10.80 12.58 -7.64
N SER A 100 11.56 13.55 -7.14
CA SER A 100 13.03 13.44 -7.03
C SER A 100 13.48 13.19 -5.59
N LEU A 101 12.56 12.77 -4.71
CA LEU A 101 12.91 12.47 -3.32
C LEU A 101 14.00 11.41 -3.23
N PRO A 102 14.93 11.52 -2.27
CA PRO A 102 15.92 10.47 -2.05
C PRO A 102 15.26 9.12 -1.78
N ILE A 103 15.90 8.05 -2.21
CA ILE A 103 15.37 6.70 -2.02
C ILE A 103 15.10 6.40 -0.55
N LEU A 104 16.00 6.83 0.35
CA LEU A 104 15.77 6.65 1.79
C LEU A 104 14.51 7.37 2.27
N SER A 105 14.27 8.58 1.78
CA SER A 105 13.07 9.34 2.14
C SER A 105 11.81 8.61 1.70
N ILE A 106 11.83 8.04 0.51
CA ILE A 106 10.70 7.26 -0.02
C ILE A 106 10.50 6.00 0.82
N ALA A 107 11.59 5.31 1.17
CA ALA A 107 11.51 4.12 2.01
C ALA A 107 10.84 4.42 3.35
N LEU A 108 11.26 5.50 4.01
CA LEU A 108 10.68 5.91 5.29
C LEU A 108 9.22 6.32 5.14
N ALA A 109 8.88 7.04 4.09
CA ALA A 109 7.50 7.46 3.82
C ALA A 109 6.55 6.28 3.58
N CYS A 110 7.09 5.15 3.16
CA CYS A 110 6.31 3.94 2.88
C CYS A 110 6.43 2.89 3.99
N GLY A 111 6.92 3.30 5.16
CA GLY A 111 6.92 2.45 6.35
C GLY A 111 8.11 1.52 6.49
N PHE A 112 9.15 1.68 5.69
CA PHE A 112 10.38 0.90 5.82
C PHE A 112 11.35 1.62 6.74
N VAL A 113 12.12 0.85 7.52
CA VAL A 113 13.05 1.42 8.48
C VAL A 113 14.47 1.57 7.91
N SER A 114 14.74 0.97 6.77
CA SER A 114 16.04 1.09 6.11
C SER A 114 15.90 1.01 4.60
N ALA A 115 16.84 1.64 3.89
CA ALA A 115 16.90 1.57 2.44
C ALA A 115 17.22 0.16 1.95
N SER A 116 18.03 -0.59 2.67
CA SER A 116 18.39 -1.97 2.31
C SER A 116 17.19 -2.90 2.32
N HIS A 117 16.39 -2.85 3.38
CA HIS A 117 15.18 -3.65 3.49
C HIS A 117 14.18 -3.26 2.42
N PHE A 118 13.99 -1.96 2.21
CA PHE A 118 13.13 -1.45 1.17
C PHE A 118 13.54 -1.97 -0.22
N SER A 119 14.82 -1.83 -0.57
CA SER A 119 15.32 -2.27 -1.87
C SER A 119 15.13 -3.76 -2.09
N LYS A 120 15.35 -4.56 -1.06
CA LYS A 120 15.14 -6.01 -1.12
C LYS A 120 13.69 -6.34 -1.41
N CYS A 121 12.76 -5.77 -0.64
CA CYS A 121 11.33 -5.99 -0.83
C CYS A 121 10.87 -5.51 -2.19
N TYR A 122 11.35 -4.35 -2.61
CA TYR A 122 11.01 -3.77 -3.91
C TYR A 122 11.42 -4.70 -5.06
N ARG A 123 12.66 -5.18 -5.02
CA ARG A 123 13.16 -6.08 -6.05
C ARG A 123 12.41 -7.41 -6.08
N GLU A 124 12.09 -7.96 -4.91
CA GLU A 124 11.31 -9.20 -4.84
C GLU A 124 9.91 -9.04 -5.41
N HIS A 125 9.31 -7.87 -5.23
CA HIS A 125 7.93 -7.63 -5.67
C HIS A 125 7.84 -7.22 -7.15
N PHE A 126 8.71 -6.32 -7.60
CA PHE A 126 8.65 -5.76 -8.96
C PHE A 126 9.74 -6.29 -9.90
N ASN A 127 10.64 -7.13 -9.43
CA ASN A 127 11.77 -7.69 -10.20
C ASN A 127 12.71 -6.62 -10.75
N ARG A 128 12.83 -5.49 -10.07
CA ARG A 128 13.73 -4.40 -10.42
C ARG A 128 14.05 -3.58 -9.19
N THR A 129 15.20 -2.91 -9.19
CA THR A 129 15.61 -2.08 -8.06
C THR A 129 14.88 -0.73 -8.07
N PRO A 130 14.77 -0.06 -6.91
CA PRO A 130 14.22 1.29 -6.88
C PRO A 130 14.97 2.26 -7.79
N SER A 131 16.30 2.16 -7.85
CA SER A 131 17.11 3.02 -8.72
C SER A 131 16.79 2.81 -10.19
N LEU A 132 16.63 1.56 -10.61
CA LEU A 132 16.26 1.23 -11.98
C LEU A 132 14.86 1.75 -12.30
N GLU A 133 13.92 1.60 -11.37
CA GLU A 133 12.56 2.11 -11.54
C GLU A 133 12.58 3.61 -11.81
N ARG A 134 13.38 4.35 -11.07
CA ARG A 134 13.49 5.80 -11.24
C ARG A 134 14.10 6.18 -12.58
N ARG A 135 15.14 5.48 -13.03
CA ARG A 135 15.83 5.79 -14.29
C ARG A 135 14.98 5.50 -15.52
N THR A 136 14.04 4.57 -15.41
CA THR A 136 13.18 4.17 -16.53
C THR A 136 11.82 4.85 -16.51
N ALA A 137 11.60 5.75 -15.56
CA ALA A 137 10.33 6.45 -15.46
C ALA A 137 10.18 7.56 -16.52
#